data_a900a197b846517d3d8ee48594afb09c
#
_entry.id   a900a197b846517d3d8ee48594afb09c
#
_cell.length_a   1.000
_cell.length_b   1.000
_cell.length_c   1.000
_cell.angle_alpha   90.00
_cell.angle_beta   90.00
_cell.angle_gamma   90.00
#
_symmetry.space_group_name_H-M   'P 1'
#
loop_
_entity.id
_entity.type
_entity.pdbx_description
1 polymer ?
#
loop_
_entity_poly.entity_id
_entity_poly.type
_entity_poly.pdbx_seq_one_letter_code
_entity_poly.pdbx_strand_id
1 'polypeptide(L)'
;APAPSPTPASSTNQHYTCSMPLLEKLGPRICILGPSNSGKSTLADAIERKLAIPAVHLDQLYHLPHTNWVPRPEAEFIALHQAAIAQEQWVMEGNYTRHLAPRLERATGFIVLEVSTATSLLRYFRRTLFERNRRGALEGGKDSVKWQMIRHIAIVTPPNRHKYLSIFDASTLPKVRLGSPRELKQFYQCEGLER
;
A
#
# COMPACT_ATOMS: atom_id res chain seq x y z
N ALA A 1 26.48 37.70 -20.16
CA ALA A 1 26.75 36.28 -19.92
C ALA A 1 25.46 35.61 -19.51
N PRO A 2 24.99 34.52 -20.15
CA PRO A 2 23.81 33.83 -19.75
C PRO A 2 24.07 32.99 -18.49
N ALA A 3 23.05 32.93 -17.59
CA ALA A 3 23.09 32.16 -16.37
C ALA A 3 23.13 30.64 -16.65
N PRO A 4 23.82 29.85 -15.84
CA PRO A 4 23.87 28.39 -16.04
C PRO A 4 22.53 27.74 -15.75
N SER A 5 22.14 26.84 -16.65
CA SER A 5 20.96 26.00 -16.54
C SER A 5 21.03 25.08 -15.30
N PRO A 6 19.93 24.83 -14.58
CA PRO A 6 19.96 23.91 -13.46
C PRO A 6 20.20 22.48 -13.95
N THR A 7 21.23 21.86 -13.43
CA THR A 7 21.55 20.43 -13.62
C THR A 7 20.40 19.56 -13.07
N PRO A 8 19.91 18.57 -13.80
CA PRO A 8 18.88 17.68 -13.28
C PRO A 8 19.45 16.88 -12.10
N ALA A 9 18.74 16.92 -10.97
CA ALA A 9 19.07 16.16 -9.79
C ALA A 9 19.13 14.66 -10.15
N SER A 10 20.29 14.09 -9.99
CA SER A 10 20.58 12.67 -10.13
C SER A 10 19.61 11.87 -9.24
N SER A 11 18.74 11.10 -9.86
CA SER A 11 17.91 10.10 -9.18
C SER A 11 18.85 9.01 -8.64
N THR A 12 19.30 9.18 -7.42
CA THR A 12 20.07 8.15 -6.71
C THR A 12 19.14 6.99 -6.46
N ASN A 13 19.25 5.96 -7.28
CA ASN A 13 18.74 4.62 -6.99
C ASN A 13 19.47 4.13 -5.72
N GLN A 14 18.95 4.45 -4.55
CA GLN A 14 19.46 3.90 -3.31
C GLN A 14 19.12 2.41 -3.30
N HIS A 15 20.09 1.59 -3.71
CA HIS A 15 20.07 0.17 -3.45
C HIS A 15 19.95 -0.02 -1.94
N TYR A 16 18.94 -0.76 -1.55
CA TYR A 16 18.64 -1.10 -0.17
C TYR A 16 19.86 -1.79 0.47
N THR A 17 20.58 -1.08 1.31
CA THR A 17 21.60 -1.66 2.19
C THR A 17 21.04 -1.78 3.59
N CYS A 18 21.17 -2.96 4.18
CA CYS A 18 20.64 -3.34 5.52
C CYS A 18 21.37 -2.63 6.67
N SER A 19 21.56 -1.33 6.58
CA SER A 19 22.42 -0.60 7.54
C SER A 19 21.71 -0.01 8.76
N MET A 20 20.37 0.11 8.73
CA MET A 20 19.55 0.53 9.90
C MET A 20 18.06 0.14 9.68
N PRO A 21 17.32 -0.26 10.73
CA PRO A 21 15.90 -0.59 10.61
C PRO A 21 15.12 0.65 10.11
N LEU A 22 14.57 0.56 8.91
CA LEU A 22 13.82 1.65 8.29
C LEU A 22 12.43 1.81 8.88
N LEU A 23 11.83 0.73 9.37
CA LEU A 23 10.53 0.77 10.02
C LEU A 23 10.50 1.71 11.22
N GLU A 24 11.57 1.76 12.02
CA GLU A 24 11.67 2.70 13.14
C GLU A 24 11.62 4.15 12.69
N LYS A 25 12.25 4.45 11.54
CA LYS A 25 12.25 5.80 10.95
C LYS A 25 10.90 6.21 10.40
N LEU A 26 10.04 5.26 10.02
CA LEU A 26 8.70 5.55 9.54
C LEU A 26 7.74 5.96 10.67
N GLY A 27 8.09 5.67 11.91
CA GLY A 27 7.29 6.02 13.08
C GLY A 27 5.97 5.23 13.19
N PRO A 28 5.04 5.65 14.08
CA PRO A 28 3.90 4.84 14.46
C PRO A 28 2.69 4.91 13.52
N ARG A 29 2.67 5.79 12.53
CA ARG A 29 1.54 5.94 11.58
C ARG A 29 2.02 5.78 10.15
N ILE A 30 1.93 4.56 9.64
CA ILE A 30 2.50 4.17 8.34
C ILE A 30 1.40 4.06 7.29
N CYS A 31 1.50 4.84 6.22
CA CYS A 31 0.63 4.74 5.05
C CYS A 31 1.27 3.87 3.98
N ILE A 32 0.53 2.88 3.44
CA ILE A 32 1.01 2.00 2.37
C ILE A 32 0.14 2.15 1.13
N LEU A 33 0.74 2.58 0.02
CA LEU A 33 0.11 2.63 -1.30
C LEU A 33 0.76 1.64 -2.28
N GLY A 34 0.07 1.38 -3.37
CA GLY A 34 0.58 0.55 -4.47
C GLY A 34 -0.53 -0.16 -5.24
N PRO A 35 -0.23 -0.78 -6.38
CA PRO A 35 -1.22 -1.42 -7.23
C PRO A 35 -1.92 -2.58 -6.54
N SER A 36 -3.08 -3.00 -7.09
CA SER A 36 -3.76 -4.20 -6.62
C SER A 36 -2.84 -5.41 -6.74
N ASN A 37 -2.92 -6.33 -5.76
CA ASN A 37 -2.07 -7.52 -5.66
C ASN A 37 -0.55 -7.25 -5.56
N SER A 38 -0.14 -6.03 -5.17
CA SER A 38 1.27 -5.73 -4.90
C SER A 38 1.81 -6.36 -3.62
N GLY A 39 0.93 -6.76 -2.69
CA GLY A 39 1.30 -7.32 -1.40
C GLY A 39 1.17 -6.33 -0.23
N LYS A 40 0.43 -5.23 -0.40
CA LYS A 40 0.20 -4.21 0.64
C LYS A 40 -0.38 -4.80 1.93
N SER A 41 -1.47 -5.55 1.82
CA SER A 41 -2.14 -6.15 2.99
C SER A 41 -1.21 -7.11 3.74
N THR A 42 -0.48 -7.96 2.99
CA THR A 42 0.52 -8.87 3.60
C THR A 42 1.64 -8.11 4.31
N LEU A 43 2.06 -6.97 3.74
CA LEU A 43 3.08 -6.11 4.37
C LEU A 43 2.52 -5.41 5.61
N ALA A 44 1.29 -4.89 5.54
CA ALA A 44 0.63 -4.26 6.69
C ALA A 44 0.53 -5.22 7.88
N ASP A 45 0.05 -6.45 7.64
CA ASP A 45 -0.06 -7.49 8.68
C ASP A 45 1.33 -7.90 9.23
N ALA A 46 2.36 -7.92 8.39
CA ALA A 46 3.72 -8.25 8.84
C ALA A 46 4.29 -7.14 9.74
N ILE A 47 4.03 -5.87 9.40
CA ILE A 47 4.42 -4.73 10.24
C ILE A 47 3.64 -4.72 11.55
N GLU A 48 2.31 -4.99 11.49
CA GLU A 48 1.47 -5.14 12.69
C GLU A 48 2.07 -6.14 13.67
N ARG A 49 2.40 -7.35 13.19
CA ARG A 49 2.99 -8.39 14.07
C ARG A 49 4.34 -7.99 14.64
N LYS A 50 5.16 -7.29 13.84
CA LYS A 50 6.51 -6.89 14.25
C LYS A 50 6.52 -5.76 15.27
N LEU A 51 5.68 -4.75 15.05
CA LEU A 51 5.67 -3.51 15.85
C LEU A 51 4.52 -3.45 16.86
N ALA A 52 3.59 -4.42 16.83
CA ALA A 52 2.34 -4.39 17.60
C ALA A 52 1.48 -3.13 17.32
N ILE A 53 1.51 -2.64 16.08
CA ILE A 53 0.75 -1.48 15.60
C ILE A 53 -0.41 -1.97 14.75
N PRO A 54 -1.69 -1.60 15.03
CA PRO A 54 -2.85 -2.13 14.31
C PRO A 54 -2.78 -1.94 12.80
N ALA A 55 -3.02 -3.00 12.02
CA ALA A 55 -3.19 -2.91 10.57
C ALA A 55 -4.62 -2.50 10.22
N VAL A 56 -4.76 -1.50 9.37
CA VAL A 56 -6.05 -1.00 8.87
C VAL A 56 -6.15 -1.24 7.37
N HIS A 57 -7.04 -2.13 6.98
CA HIS A 57 -7.33 -2.43 5.58
C HIS A 57 -8.49 -1.58 5.10
N LEU A 58 -8.24 -0.58 4.25
CA LEU A 58 -9.28 0.32 3.79
C LEU A 58 -10.37 -0.38 2.98
N ASP A 59 -10.07 -1.49 2.34
CA ASP A 59 -11.08 -2.31 1.64
C ASP A 59 -12.14 -2.84 2.62
N GLN A 60 -11.77 -3.17 3.86
CA GLN A 60 -12.70 -3.60 4.91
C GLN A 60 -13.53 -2.44 5.47
N LEU A 61 -12.96 -1.23 5.53
CA LEU A 61 -13.72 -0.04 5.92
C LEU A 61 -14.67 0.41 4.82
N TYR A 62 -14.28 0.28 3.56
CA TYR A 62 -15.07 0.76 2.42
C TYR A 62 -16.24 -0.15 2.07
N HIS A 63 -16.12 -1.47 2.28
CA HIS A 63 -17.16 -2.41 1.92
C HIS A 63 -17.90 -2.94 3.16
N LEU A 64 -19.17 -3.31 2.96
CA LEU A 64 -19.97 -3.94 4.00
C LEU A 64 -19.49 -5.39 4.23
N PRO A 65 -19.27 -5.81 5.49
CA PRO A 65 -18.90 -7.19 5.81
C PRO A 65 -20.00 -8.17 5.38
N HIS A 66 -19.63 -9.42 5.13
CA HIS A 66 -20.54 -10.51 4.71
C HIS A 66 -21.31 -10.23 3.42
N THR A 67 -20.84 -9.31 2.58
CA THR A 67 -21.40 -8.97 1.28
C THR A 67 -20.44 -9.33 0.14
N ASN A 68 -20.95 -9.33 -1.10
CA ASN A 68 -20.09 -9.48 -2.27
C ASN A 68 -19.50 -8.12 -2.71
N TRP A 69 -18.65 -7.51 -1.86
CA TRP A 69 -17.98 -6.25 -2.12
C TRP A 69 -18.95 -5.07 -2.34
N VAL A 70 -20.03 -5.02 -1.59
CA VAL A 70 -20.98 -3.92 -1.63
C VAL A 70 -20.36 -2.71 -0.95
N PRO A 71 -20.21 -1.57 -1.64
CA PRO A 71 -19.68 -0.38 -1.03
C PRO A 71 -20.56 0.12 0.11
N ARG A 72 -19.92 0.59 1.16
CA ARG A 72 -20.58 1.30 2.26
C ARG A 72 -20.99 2.70 1.78
N PRO A 73 -22.05 3.30 2.34
CA PRO A 73 -22.35 4.73 2.12
C PRO A 73 -21.10 5.58 2.37
N GLU A 74 -20.85 6.57 1.50
CA GLU A 74 -19.60 7.36 1.55
C GLU A 74 -19.42 8.08 2.90
N ALA A 75 -20.50 8.60 3.48
CA ALA A 75 -20.47 9.27 4.78
C ALA A 75 -20.00 8.33 5.92
N GLU A 76 -20.46 7.07 5.91
CA GLU A 76 -20.05 6.07 6.89
C GLU A 76 -18.58 5.70 6.70
N PHE A 77 -18.14 5.51 5.45
CA PHE A 77 -16.73 5.26 5.16
C PHE A 77 -15.84 6.40 5.64
N ILE A 78 -16.23 7.65 5.38
CA ILE A 78 -15.49 8.83 5.83
C ILE A 78 -15.39 8.84 7.37
N ALA A 79 -16.48 8.58 8.07
CA ALA A 79 -16.49 8.53 9.53
C ALA A 79 -15.55 7.45 10.09
N LEU A 80 -15.60 6.23 9.53
CA LEU A 80 -14.71 5.14 9.92
C LEU A 80 -13.25 5.44 9.61
N HIS A 81 -12.98 6.02 8.44
CA HIS A 81 -11.63 6.43 8.05
C HIS A 81 -11.09 7.52 8.98
N GLN A 82 -11.89 8.51 9.32
CA GLN A 82 -11.50 9.56 10.26
C GLN A 82 -11.22 9.01 11.65
N ALA A 83 -12.06 8.11 12.15
CA ALA A 83 -11.83 7.44 13.42
C ALA A 83 -10.53 6.61 13.41
N ALA A 84 -10.23 5.93 12.30
CA ALA A 84 -9.02 5.13 12.17
C ALA A 84 -7.75 6.01 12.12
N ILE A 85 -7.73 7.09 11.34
CA ILE A 85 -6.56 7.98 11.26
C ILE A 85 -6.35 8.82 12.52
N ALA A 86 -7.39 9.00 13.36
CA ALA A 86 -7.27 9.70 14.64
C ALA A 86 -6.48 8.92 15.70
N GLN A 87 -6.33 7.59 15.52
CA GLN A 87 -5.56 6.75 16.45
C GLN A 87 -4.09 7.16 16.48
N GLU A 88 -3.42 6.91 17.61
CA GLU A 88 -2.01 7.24 17.78
C GLU A 88 -1.07 6.38 16.93
N GLN A 89 -1.48 5.15 16.66
CA GLN A 89 -0.68 4.16 15.94
C GLN A 89 -1.54 3.40 14.93
N TRP A 90 -1.04 3.23 13.72
CA TRP A 90 -1.66 2.42 12.69
C TRP A 90 -0.73 2.13 11.50
N VAL A 91 -0.95 1.00 10.85
CA VAL A 91 -0.40 0.69 9.53
C VAL A 91 -1.57 0.60 8.57
N MET A 92 -1.79 1.64 7.77
CA MET A 92 -2.99 1.75 6.94
C MET A 92 -2.66 1.50 5.47
N GLU A 93 -3.29 0.48 4.89
CA GLU A 93 -3.11 0.13 3.49
C GLU A 93 -4.39 0.34 2.67
N GLY A 94 -4.20 0.71 1.41
CA GLY A 94 -5.27 0.96 0.46
C GLY A 94 -5.13 2.30 -0.25
N ASN A 95 -5.54 2.32 -1.51
CA ASN A 95 -5.27 3.48 -2.33
C ASN A 95 -6.23 4.65 -2.04
N TYR A 96 -7.53 4.49 -2.18
CA TYR A 96 -8.59 5.47 -1.88
C TYR A 96 -8.12 6.94 -1.93
N THR A 97 -7.55 7.33 -3.10
CA THR A 97 -6.82 8.61 -3.25
C THR A 97 -7.67 9.85 -3.04
N ARG A 98 -9.01 9.72 -3.11
CA ARG A 98 -9.94 10.80 -2.82
C ARG A 98 -9.87 11.22 -1.34
N HIS A 99 -9.52 10.28 -0.44
CA HIS A 99 -9.43 10.48 1.01
C HIS A 99 -7.98 10.35 1.52
N LEU A 100 -7.00 10.56 0.63
CA LEU A 100 -5.59 10.36 0.97
C LEU A 100 -4.99 11.54 1.73
N ALA A 101 -5.40 12.77 1.43
CA ALA A 101 -4.82 13.97 2.03
C ALA A 101 -4.89 13.95 3.58
N PRO A 102 -6.06 13.80 4.23
CA PRO A 102 -6.13 13.76 5.69
C PRO A 102 -5.36 12.58 6.31
N ARG A 103 -5.21 11.47 5.58
CA ARG A 103 -4.40 10.33 6.02
C ARG A 103 -2.90 10.66 6.00
N LEU A 104 -2.41 11.33 4.94
CA LEU A 104 -1.01 11.72 4.84
C LEU A 104 -0.65 12.84 5.83
N GLU A 105 -1.57 13.73 6.14
CA GLU A 105 -1.37 14.76 7.19
C GLU A 105 -1.13 14.14 8.58
N ARG A 106 -1.72 12.99 8.84
CA ARG A 106 -1.55 12.26 10.11
C ARG A 106 -0.40 11.25 10.07
N ALA A 107 0.01 10.79 8.89
CA ALA A 107 1.07 9.80 8.73
C ALA A 107 2.42 10.30 9.23
N THR A 108 3.23 9.40 9.76
CA THR A 108 4.64 9.63 10.13
C THR A 108 5.59 8.96 9.15
N GLY A 109 5.10 7.99 8.37
CA GLY A 109 5.87 7.28 7.37
C GLY A 109 5.03 6.86 6.17
N PHE A 110 5.70 6.67 5.02
CA PHE A 110 5.04 6.36 3.78
C PHE A 110 5.78 5.27 3.00
N ILE A 111 5.06 4.20 2.65
CA ILE A 111 5.58 3.11 1.83
C ILE A 111 4.82 3.06 0.50
N VAL A 112 5.55 2.99 -0.61
CA VAL A 112 4.98 2.72 -1.93
C VAL A 112 5.51 1.39 -2.45
N LEU A 113 4.57 0.49 -2.79
CA LEU A 113 4.88 -0.75 -3.49
C LEU A 113 4.68 -0.57 -4.99
N GLU A 114 5.67 -0.99 -5.77
CA GLU A 114 5.56 -1.09 -7.21
C GLU A 114 5.76 -2.55 -7.64
N VAL A 115 4.83 -3.03 -8.43
CA VAL A 115 4.96 -4.33 -9.11
C VAL A 115 4.46 -4.20 -10.54
N SER A 116 5.03 -4.95 -11.45
CA SER A 116 4.56 -4.94 -12.85
C SER A 116 3.12 -5.43 -12.94
N THR A 117 2.41 -5.01 -13.99
CA THR A 117 1.05 -5.49 -14.27
C THR A 117 1.02 -7.01 -14.42
N ALA A 118 2.04 -7.59 -15.09
CA ALA A 118 2.18 -9.04 -15.21
C ALA A 118 2.32 -9.73 -13.85
N THR A 119 3.14 -9.20 -12.96
CA THR A 119 3.28 -9.72 -11.59
C THR A 119 1.99 -9.62 -10.80
N SER A 120 1.24 -8.50 -10.93
CA SER A 120 -0.06 -8.31 -10.27
C SER A 120 -1.10 -9.32 -10.77
N LEU A 121 -1.16 -9.58 -12.09
CA LEU A 121 -2.04 -10.58 -12.70
C LEU A 121 -1.67 -12.01 -12.25
N LEU A 122 -0.39 -12.36 -12.31
CA LEU A 122 0.08 -13.68 -11.88
C LEU A 122 -0.27 -13.94 -10.41
N ARG A 123 -0.06 -12.96 -9.53
CA ARG A 123 -0.42 -13.04 -8.12
C ARG A 123 -1.93 -13.13 -7.93
N TYR A 124 -2.71 -12.39 -8.73
CA TYR A 124 -4.17 -12.47 -8.72
C TYR A 124 -4.65 -13.89 -9.03
N PHE A 125 -4.19 -14.49 -10.15
CA PHE A 125 -4.56 -15.84 -10.53
C PHE A 125 -4.12 -16.88 -9.50
N ARG A 126 -2.86 -16.83 -9.07
CA ARG A 126 -2.36 -17.75 -8.05
C ARG A 126 -3.20 -17.69 -6.78
N ARG A 127 -3.51 -16.51 -6.30
CA ARG A 127 -4.29 -16.29 -5.10
C ARG A 127 -5.72 -16.81 -5.25
N THR A 128 -6.40 -16.46 -6.34
CA THR A 128 -7.79 -16.86 -6.57
C THR A 128 -7.94 -18.37 -6.76
N LEU A 129 -6.92 -19.05 -7.30
CA LEU A 129 -6.97 -20.48 -7.56
C LEU A 129 -6.52 -21.34 -6.36
N PHE A 130 -5.59 -20.84 -5.54
CA PHE A 130 -4.89 -21.65 -4.54
C PHE A 130 -5.02 -21.16 -3.08
N GLU A 131 -5.42 -19.91 -2.85
CA GLU A 131 -5.48 -19.34 -1.49
C GLU A 131 -6.94 -19.21 -1.02
N ARG A 132 -7.32 -19.96 0.02
CA ARG A 132 -8.66 -19.92 0.62
C ARG A 132 -8.79 -18.84 1.71
N ASN A 133 -7.71 -18.54 2.43
CA ASN A 133 -7.67 -17.54 3.51
C ASN A 133 -6.87 -16.32 3.06
N ARG A 134 -7.57 -15.22 2.80
CA ARG A 134 -7.00 -13.98 2.28
C ARG A 134 -6.83 -12.94 3.38
N ARG A 135 -5.61 -12.42 3.55
CA ARG A 135 -5.33 -11.25 4.39
C ARG A 135 -5.98 -9.99 3.80
N GLY A 136 -6.64 -9.19 4.63
CA GLY A 136 -7.40 -8.02 4.17
C GLY A 136 -8.64 -8.36 3.33
N ALA A 137 -9.12 -9.62 3.34
CA ALA A 137 -10.37 -10.01 2.71
C ALA A 137 -11.57 -9.48 3.50
N LEU A 138 -12.69 -9.29 2.79
CA LEU A 138 -13.98 -9.10 3.44
C LEU A 138 -14.41 -10.40 4.12
N GLU A 139 -14.89 -10.29 5.33
CA GLU A 139 -15.49 -11.41 6.05
C GLU A 139 -16.64 -12.00 5.24
N GLY A 140 -16.63 -13.33 5.05
CA GLY A 140 -17.67 -14.07 4.32
C GLY A 140 -17.65 -13.93 2.79
N GLY A 141 -16.71 -13.18 2.20
CA GLY A 141 -16.59 -13.02 0.76
C GLY A 141 -16.02 -14.25 0.06
N LYS A 142 -16.70 -14.76 -0.99
CA LYS A 142 -16.13 -15.80 -1.87
C LYS A 142 -15.29 -15.15 -2.96
N ASP A 143 -14.01 -15.46 -3.02
CA ASP A 143 -13.13 -15.05 -4.12
C ASP A 143 -13.36 -15.99 -5.33
N SER A 144 -13.83 -15.40 -6.43
CA SER A 144 -13.90 -16.03 -7.74
C SER A 144 -13.13 -15.19 -8.75
N VAL A 145 -12.64 -15.79 -9.82
CA VAL A 145 -12.00 -15.04 -10.91
C VAL A 145 -13.03 -14.09 -11.52
N LYS A 146 -12.85 -12.78 -11.29
CA LYS A 146 -13.75 -11.74 -11.82
C LYS A 146 -13.06 -11.03 -12.98
N TRP A 147 -13.69 -11.04 -14.15
CA TRP A 147 -13.21 -10.31 -15.32
C TRP A 147 -13.00 -8.81 -15.06
N GLN A 148 -13.86 -8.22 -14.23
CA GLN A 148 -13.72 -6.84 -13.79
C GLN A 148 -12.40 -6.57 -13.08
N MET A 149 -11.92 -7.50 -12.24
CA MET A 149 -10.64 -7.38 -11.53
C MET A 149 -9.45 -7.51 -12.48
N ILE A 150 -9.52 -8.41 -13.47
CA ILE A 150 -8.50 -8.54 -14.52
C ILE A 150 -8.39 -7.25 -15.30
N ARG A 151 -9.54 -6.69 -15.76
CA ARG A 151 -9.60 -5.40 -16.43
C ARG A 151 -9.07 -4.26 -15.56
N HIS A 152 -9.42 -4.24 -14.28
CA HIS A 152 -8.91 -3.24 -13.32
C HIS A 152 -7.39 -3.30 -13.22
N ILE A 153 -6.80 -4.48 -13.06
CA ILE A 153 -5.36 -4.65 -12.94
C ILE A 153 -4.65 -4.28 -14.26
N ALA A 154 -5.21 -4.66 -15.40
CA ALA A 154 -4.58 -4.48 -16.70
C ALA A 154 -4.70 -3.04 -17.25
N ILE A 155 -5.83 -2.36 -17.02
CA ILE A 155 -6.16 -1.09 -17.64
C ILE A 155 -6.16 0.07 -16.65
N VAL A 156 -6.79 -0.09 -15.48
CA VAL A 156 -6.98 1.00 -14.52
C VAL A 156 -5.74 1.21 -13.64
N THR A 157 -5.06 0.14 -13.27
CA THR A 157 -3.90 0.20 -12.38
C THR A 157 -2.67 0.90 -13.00
N PRO A 158 -2.30 0.71 -14.28
CA PRO A 158 -1.11 1.34 -14.86
C PRO A 158 -1.09 2.88 -14.76
N PRO A 159 -2.14 3.64 -15.17
CA PRO A 159 -2.15 5.10 -15.03
C PRO A 159 -2.13 5.55 -13.56
N ASN A 160 -2.77 4.81 -12.65
CA ASN A 160 -2.76 5.13 -11.23
C ASN A 160 -1.37 4.97 -10.59
N ARG A 161 -0.51 4.18 -11.17
CA ARG A 161 0.87 3.98 -10.69
C ARG A 161 1.67 5.29 -10.70
N HIS A 162 1.59 6.06 -11.79
CA HIS A 162 2.22 7.38 -11.88
C HIS A 162 1.67 8.33 -10.81
N LYS A 163 0.35 8.29 -10.56
CA LYS A 163 -0.27 9.11 -9.52
C LYS A 163 0.29 8.77 -8.13
N TYR A 164 0.45 7.49 -7.80
CA TYR A 164 1.02 7.10 -6.49
C TYR A 164 2.47 7.54 -6.34
N LEU A 165 3.25 7.45 -7.41
CA LEU A 165 4.63 7.91 -7.42
C LEU A 165 4.72 9.44 -7.29
N SER A 166 3.91 10.20 -8.01
CA SER A 166 3.87 11.65 -7.88
C SER A 166 3.54 12.10 -6.45
N ILE A 167 2.57 11.43 -5.80
CA ILE A 167 2.23 11.69 -4.40
C ILE A 167 3.40 11.31 -3.48
N PHE A 168 4.04 10.18 -3.74
CA PHE A 168 5.20 9.73 -2.98
C PHE A 168 6.37 10.71 -3.10
N ASP A 169 6.69 11.14 -4.30
CA ASP A 169 7.81 12.07 -4.57
C ASP A 169 7.56 13.45 -3.93
N ALA A 170 6.32 13.94 -3.97
CA ALA A 170 5.93 15.21 -3.35
C ALA A 170 5.87 15.16 -1.81
N SER A 171 5.81 13.98 -1.21
CA SER A 171 5.74 13.83 0.25
C SER A 171 7.10 14.11 0.90
N THR A 172 7.09 14.84 2.01
CA THR A 172 8.27 15.12 2.86
C THR A 172 8.43 14.13 4.00
N LEU A 173 7.49 13.19 4.16
CA LEU A 173 7.55 12.16 5.20
C LEU A 173 8.77 11.23 4.98
N PRO A 174 9.31 10.63 6.05
CA PRO A 174 10.14 9.44 5.94
C PRO A 174 9.45 8.42 5.05
N LYS A 175 10.12 7.97 3.98
CA LYS A 175 9.45 7.19 2.94
C LYS A 175 10.31 6.10 2.35
N VAL A 176 9.66 5.01 1.92
CA VAL A 176 10.30 3.83 1.31
C VAL A 176 9.58 3.47 0.02
N ARG A 177 10.34 3.35 -1.06
CA ARG A 177 9.86 2.83 -2.34
C ARG A 177 10.39 1.42 -2.53
N LEU A 178 9.49 0.48 -2.79
CA LEU A 178 9.78 -0.92 -3.07
C LEU A 178 9.35 -1.23 -4.51
N GLY A 179 10.26 -0.99 -5.45
CA GLY A 179 10.02 -0.99 -6.89
C GLY A 179 9.95 -2.38 -7.52
N SER A 180 10.33 -3.43 -6.78
CA SER A 180 10.35 -4.79 -7.30
C SER A 180 10.02 -5.85 -6.24
N PRO A 181 9.61 -7.07 -6.66
CA PRO A 181 9.45 -8.19 -5.73
C PRO A 181 10.74 -8.56 -4.98
N ARG A 182 11.90 -8.30 -5.60
CA ARG A 182 13.21 -8.53 -4.97
C ARG A 182 13.45 -7.55 -3.83
N GLU A 183 13.21 -6.27 -4.06
CA GLU A 183 13.35 -5.24 -3.02
C GLU A 183 12.36 -5.44 -1.89
N LEU A 184 11.11 -5.84 -2.20
CA LEU A 184 10.15 -6.20 -1.17
C LEU A 184 10.63 -7.38 -0.33
N LYS A 185 11.19 -8.43 -0.95
CA LYS A 185 11.78 -9.57 -0.22
C LYS A 185 12.95 -9.14 0.66
N GLN A 186 13.83 -8.31 0.13
CA GLN A 186 14.97 -7.77 0.87
C GLN A 186 14.50 -6.91 2.05
N PHE A 187 13.47 -6.08 1.87
CA PHE A 187 12.87 -5.31 2.94
C PHE A 187 12.36 -6.21 4.08
N TYR A 188 11.62 -7.30 3.74
CA TYR A 188 11.20 -8.28 4.75
C TYR A 188 12.38 -8.86 5.54
N GLN A 189 13.47 -9.21 4.87
CA GLN A 189 14.66 -9.78 5.50
C GLN A 189 15.37 -8.77 6.40
N CYS A 190 15.59 -7.54 5.91
CA CYS A 190 16.28 -6.49 6.65
C CYS A 190 15.51 -6.01 7.88
N GLU A 191 14.19 -5.93 7.78
CA GLU A 191 13.33 -5.50 8.87
C GLU A 191 12.91 -6.66 9.80
N GLY A 192 13.33 -7.90 9.52
CA GLY A 192 12.93 -9.07 10.29
C GLY A 192 11.43 -9.31 10.27
N LEU A 193 10.78 -9.05 9.13
CA LEU A 193 9.35 -9.26 8.95
C LEU A 193 9.04 -10.70 8.54
N GLU A 194 8.03 -11.29 9.16
CA GLU A 194 7.49 -12.59 8.76
C GLU A 194 6.30 -12.43 7.80
N ARG A 195 6.21 -13.35 6.82
CA ARG A 195 5.12 -13.35 5.84
C ARG A 195 3.87 -14.02 6.35
#